data_2864b635cd4b7fca22bb3f61d3b2dafe
#
_entry.id   2864b635cd4b7fca22bb3f61d3b2dafe
#
_cell.length_a   1.000
_cell.length_b   1.000
_cell.length_c   1.000
_cell.angle_alpha   90.00
_cell.angle_beta   90.00
_cell.angle_gamma   90.00
#
_symmetry.space_group_name_H-M   'P 1'
#
loop_
_entity.id
_entity.type
_entity.pdbx_description
1 polymer ?
#
loop_
_entity_poly.entity_id
_entity_poly.type
_entity_poly.pdbx_seq_one_letter_code
_entity_poly.pdbx_strand_id
1 'polypeptide(L)'
;KKLAEKYGFIFCAPDGIEKRWNATDACCDWKNEVDDSKYLRNLILKAMKTYNIDKKRVFVMGLSNGGFMSYRMAHDHSDLITGIVPFAGVGFTQWPNTPENPVSILHIHGTKDRTIKWAGGGVGRRRYPSAEDNFAKWKEFNNCKKKVELEKSTIDLDRKVSGSETEIIRFESDDSKVVMELWEVVDGAHVTPPRSAARERIIQWMLARTK
;
A
#
# COMPACT_ATOMS: atom_id res chain seq x y z
N LYS A 1 -3.70 8.63 16.68
CA LYS A 1 -4.12 8.26 18.05
C LYS A 1 -5.63 8.09 18.13
N LYS A 2 -6.46 9.14 17.87
CA LYS A 2 -7.94 9.07 17.98
C LYS A 2 -8.59 7.93 17.17
N LEU A 3 -8.14 7.65 15.95
CA LEU A 3 -8.68 6.55 15.13
C LEU A 3 -8.27 5.17 15.69
N ALA A 4 -7.05 5.03 16.22
CA ALA A 4 -6.60 3.80 16.86
C ALA A 4 -7.45 3.45 18.10
N GLU A 5 -7.74 4.45 18.91
CA GLU A 5 -8.64 4.31 20.07
C GLU A 5 -10.09 4.00 19.63
N LYS A 6 -10.60 4.72 18.61
CA LYS A 6 -11.96 4.52 18.09
C LYS A 6 -12.20 3.13 17.54
N TYR A 7 -11.22 2.58 16.82
CA TYR A 7 -11.33 1.32 16.08
C TYR A 7 -10.56 0.16 16.69
N GLY A 8 -9.90 0.35 17.83
CA GLY A 8 -9.25 -0.72 18.59
C GLY A 8 -8.08 -1.35 17.84
N PHE A 9 -7.17 -0.56 17.23
CA PHE A 9 -5.97 -1.09 16.58
C PHE A 9 -4.68 -0.50 17.13
N ILE A 10 -3.59 -1.25 17.01
CA ILE A 10 -2.24 -0.78 17.34
C ILE A 10 -1.64 -0.15 16.09
N PHE A 11 -1.16 1.08 16.22
CA PHE A 11 -0.40 1.78 15.19
C PHE A 11 1.08 1.84 15.60
N CYS A 12 1.93 1.29 14.73
CA CYS A 12 3.39 1.34 14.88
C CYS A 12 4.00 2.14 13.72
N ALA A 13 4.87 3.08 14.02
CA ALA A 13 5.62 3.86 13.04
C ALA A 13 7.12 3.64 13.28
N PRO A 14 7.71 2.60 12.71
CA PRO A 14 9.14 2.33 12.85
C PRO A 14 9.97 3.30 12.02
N ASP A 15 11.21 3.51 12.44
CA ASP A 15 12.20 4.27 11.71
C ASP A 15 13.15 3.34 10.95
N GLY A 16 13.36 3.65 9.67
CA GLY A 16 14.45 3.07 8.88
C GLY A 16 15.78 3.76 9.15
N ILE A 17 16.88 3.08 8.85
CA ILE A 17 18.22 3.66 8.95
C ILE A 17 18.30 4.88 8.02
N GLU A 18 18.83 5.98 8.54
CA GLU A 18 18.89 7.27 7.83
C GLU A 18 17.51 7.74 7.28
N LYS A 19 16.41 7.34 7.94
CA LYS A 19 15.03 7.63 7.54
C LYS A 19 14.65 7.08 6.15
N ARG A 20 15.22 5.93 5.78
CA ARG A 20 14.99 5.25 4.51
C ARG A 20 14.74 3.77 4.72
N TRP A 21 14.10 3.16 3.72
CA TRP A 21 13.90 1.73 3.61
C TRP A 21 14.61 1.19 2.37
N ASN A 22 15.32 0.10 2.51
CA ASN A 22 15.79 -0.73 1.41
C ASN A 22 14.60 -1.53 0.86
N ALA A 23 13.86 -0.92 -0.09
CA ALA A 23 12.55 -1.43 -0.49
C ALA A 23 12.62 -2.41 -1.67
N THR A 24 12.64 -1.91 -2.91
CA THR A 24 12.56 -2.75 -4.12
C THR A 24 13.67 -2.40 -5.11
N ASP A 25 13.83 -3.21 -6.15
CA ASP A 25 14.72 -2.93 -7.28
C ASP A 25 14.36 -1.63 -8.03
N ALA A 26 13.11 -1.19 -7.90
CA ALA A 26 12.59 0.01 -8.56
C ALA A 26 13.01 1.33 -7.87
N CYS A 27 13.15 1.33 -6.54
CA CYS A 27 13.54 2.45 -5.65
C CYS A 27 14.00 1.88 -4.30
N CYS A 28 14.84 2.51 -3.65
CA CYS A 28 15.38 3.60 -3.06
C CYS A 28 16.63 3.32 -2.27
N ASP A 29 16.94 2.49 -1.40
CA ASP A 29 18.23 2.37 -0.69
C ASP A 29 19.06 1.19 -1.19
N TRP A 30 19.86 1.43 -2.22
CA TRP A 30 20.64 0.38 -2.90
C TRP A 30 22.06 0.18 -2.39
N LYS A 31 22.49 1.03 -1.49
CA LYS A 31 23.85 1.01 -0.96
C LYS A 31 23.95 0.31 0.39
N ASN A 32 22.83 0.08 1.02
CA ASN A 32 22.73 -0.54 2.33
C ASN A 32 22.36 -2.01 2.19
N GLU A 33 23.19 -2.88 2.72
CA GLU A 33 22.94 -4.32 2.86
C GLU A 33 21.95 -4.63 4.01
N VAL A 34 21.23 -3.61 4.50
CA VAL A 34 20.29 -3.78 5.60
C VAL A 34 19.04 -4.47 5.11
N ASP A 35 18.65 -5.54 5.77
CA ASP A 35 17.40 -6.27 5.50
C ASP A 35 16.26 -5.65 6.29
N ASP A 36 15.73 -4.53 5.79
CA ASP A 36 14.58 -3.84 6.38
C ASP A 36 13.30 -4.68 6.34
N SER A 37 13.16 -5.53 5.35
CA SER A 37 12.03 -6.46 5.24
C SER A 37 11.99 -7.41 6.43
N LYS A 38 13.11 -8.03 6.76
CA LYS A 38 13.26 -8.90 7.94
C LYS A 38 13.11 -8.12 9.25
N TYR A 39 13.65 -6.91 9.33
CA TYR A 39 13.48 -6.05 10.51
C TYR A 39 11.99 -5.79 10.79
N LEU A 40 11.23 -5.35 9.78
CA LEU A 40 9.81 -5.06 9.91
C LEU A 40 8.99 -6.33 10.25
N ARG A 41 9.30 -7.47 9.63
CA ARG A 41 8.70 -8.76 10.00
C ARG A 41 8.92 -9.07 11.48
N ASN A 42 10.16 -8.95 11.96
CA ASN A 42 10.49 -9.23 13.36
C ASN A 42 9.77 -8.29 14.33
N LEU A 43 9.61 -7.02 13.96
CA LEU A 43 8.85 -6.05 14.74
C LEU A 43 7.37 -6.46 14.86
N ILE A 44 6.75 -6.87 13.77
CA ILE A 44 5.36 -7.38 13.75
C ILE A 44 5.25 -8.62 14.65
N LEU A 45 6.14 -9.59 14.49
CA LEU A 45 6.14 -10.82 15.30
C LEU A 45 6.36 -10.53 16.80
N LYS A 46 7.21 -9.55 17.11
CA LYS A 46 7.41 -9.08 18.50
C LYS A 46 6.12 -8.46 19.05
N ALA A 47 5.45 -7.60 18.27
CA ALA A 47 4.18 -7.01 18.67
C ALA A 47 3.11 -8.09 18.94
N MET A 48 3.01 -9.11 18.08
CA MET A 48 2.10 -10.24 18.26
C MET A 48 2.37 -11.09 19.51
N LYS A 49 3.62 -11.13 19.99
CA LYS A 49 3.97 -11.80 21.24
C LYS A 49 3.66 -10.96 22.47
N THR A 50 3.71 -9.64 22.32
CA THR A 50 3.59 -8.68 23.45
C THR A 50 2.14 -8.27 23.69
N TYR A 51 1.35 -8.18 22.62
CA TYR A 51 -0.01 -7.67 22.67
C TYR A 51 -1.01 -8.71 22.14
N ASN A 52 -2.24 -8.63 22.59
CA ASN A 52 -3.33 -9.44 22.05
C ASN A 52 -3.77 -8.90 20.69
N ILE A 53 -3.13 -9.37 19.63
CA ILE A 53 -3.33 -8.93 18.24
C ILE A 53 -4.04 -10.04 17.45
N ASP A 54 -5.03 -9.64 16.67
CA ASP A 54 -5.61 -10.50 15.63
C ASP A 54 -4.56 -10.73 14.52
N LYS A 55 -3.99 -11.94 14.50
CA LYS A 55 -2.94 -12.33 13.54
C LYS A 55 -3.42 -12.34 12.08
N LYS A 56 -4.74 -12.34 11.86
CA LYS A 56 -5.35 -12.28 10.54
C LYS A 56 -5.58 -10.86 10.04
N ARG A 57 -5.16 -9.83 10.81
CA ARG A 57 -5.40 -8.41 10.51
C ARG A 57 -4.13 -7.58 10.66
N VAL A 58 -3.14 -7.89 9.85
CA VAL A 58 -1.86 -7.18 9.79
C VAL A 58 -1.77 -6.36 8.50
N PHE A 59 -1.61 -5.07 8.67
CA PHE A 59 -1.59 -4.13 7.55
C PHE A 59 -0.31 -3.29 7.55
N VAL A 60 0.19 -2.98 6.36
CA VAL A 60 1.33 -2.09 6.17
C VAL A 60 0.90 -0.92 5.30
N MET A 61 1.28 0.30 5.69
CA MET A 61 1.01 1.48 4.89
C MET A 61 2.23 2.40 4.86
N GLY A 62 2.39 3.12 3.78
CA GLY A 62 3.52 4.06 3.66
C GLY A 62 3.43 4.95 2.45
N LEU A 63 4.14 6.08 2.52
CA LEU A 63 4.23 7.07 1.43
C LEU A 63 5.59 6.96 0.75
N SER A 64 5.64 7.10 -0.59
CA SER A 64 6.88 7.17 -1.37
C SER A 64 7.78 5.95 -1.11
N ASN A 65 8.98 6.12 -0.56
CA ASN A 65 9.84 5.01 -0.13
C ASN A 65 9.09 4.02 0.79
N GLY A 66 8.24 4.49 1.70
CA GLY A 66 7.37 3.64 2.53
C GLY A 66 6.29 2.92 1.72
N GLY A 67 5.82 3.50 0.61
CA GLY A 67 4.90 2.84 -0.33
C GLY A 67 5.58 1.68 -1.06
N PHE A 68 6.80 1.87 -1.55
CA PHE A 68 7.63 0.80 -2.10
C PHE A 68 7.89 -0.30 -1.05
N MET A 69 8.19 0.10 0.20
CA MET A 69 8.40 -0.86 1.29
C MET A 69 7.12 -1.61 1.66
N SER A 70 5.95 -0.99 1.53
CA SER A 70 4.67 -1.70 1.71
C SER A 70 4.51 -2.84 0.69
N TYR A 71 4.84 -2.59 -0.58
CA TYR A 71 4.87 -3.63 -1.61
C TYR A 71 5.93 -4.69 -1.34
N ARG A 72 7.11 -4.31 -0.86
CA ARG A 72 8.14 -5.26 -0.44
C ARG A 72 7.64 -6.20 0.65
N MET A 73 6.99 -5.67 1.67
CA MET A 73 6.41 -6.45 2.76
C MET A 73 5.31 -7.39 2.29
N ALA A 74 4.42 -6.94 1.39
CA ALA A 74 3.40 -7.80 0.79
C ALA A 74 4.01 -8.94 -0.02
N HIS A 75 5.11 -8.69 -0.72
CA HIS A 75 5.82 -9.67 -1.52
C HIS A 75 6.56 -10.70 -0.65
N ASP A 76 7.43 -10.22 0.25
CA ASP A 76 8.33 -11.10 1.01
C ASP A 76 7.62 -11.83 2.16
N HIS A 77 6.54 -11.26 2.69
CA HIS A 77 5.84 -11.72 3.90
C HIS A 77 4.33 -11.83 3.68
N SER A 78 3.94 -12.31 2.52
CA SER A 78 2.54 -12.57 2.18
C SER A 78 1.87 -13.59 3.10
N ASP A 79 2.65 -14.39 3.82
CA ASP A 79 2.19 -15.27 4.91
C ASP A 79 1.64 -14.50 6.12
N LEU A 80 2.16 -13.32 6.37
CA LEU A 80 1.89 -12.49 7.53
C LEU A 80 0.96 -11.29 7.21
N ILE A 81 1.16 -10.66 6.05
CA ILE A 81 0.47 -9.42 5.68
C ILE A 81 -0.91 -9.70 5.08
N THR A 82 -1.95 -9.10 5.66
CA THR A 82 -3.34 -9.20 5.20
C THR A 82 -3.63 -8.21 4.07
N GLY A 83 -3.07 -7.01 4.18
CA GLY A 83 -3.24 -5.98 3.17
C GLY A 83 -2.26 -4.84 3.30
N ILE A 84 -2.12 -4.07 2.22
CA ILE A 84 -1.25 -2.90 2.18
C ILE A 84 -1.98 -1.66 1.67
N VAL A 85 -1.52 -0.49 2.13
CA VAL A 85 -2.00 0.81 1.66
C VAL A 85 -0.79 1.67 1.23
N PRO A 86 -0.23 1.41 0.04
CA PRO A 86 0.85 2.23 -0.50
C PRO A 86 0.32 3.56 -1.05
N PHE A 87 0.98 4.65 -0.66
CA PHE A 87 0.80 5.98 -1.25
C PHE A 87 2.00 6.30 -2.13
N ALA A 88 1.78 6.66 -3.39
CA ALA A 88 2.82 7.13 -4.31
C ALA A 88 4.09 6.27 -4.29
N GLY A 89 3.93 4.96 -4.32
CA GLY A 89 5.00 3.96 -4.40
C GLY A 89 4.50 2.73 -5.13
N VAL A 90 5.38 1.99 -5.79
CA VAL A 90 5.05 0.79 -6.57
C VAL A 90 5.90 -0.41 -6.16
N GLY A 91 5.55 -1.59 -6.62
CA GLY A 91 6.28 -2.82 -6.32
C GLY A 91 7.57 -2.98 -7.11
N PHE A 92 8.06 -4.21 -7.15
CA PHE A 92 9.24 -4.59 -7.93
C PHE A 92 9.02 -4.40 -9.42
N THR A 93 10.03 -3.90 -10.12
CA THR A 93 10.08 -3.94 -11.60
C THR A 93 10.12 -5.37 -12.08
N GLN A 94 11.02 -6.16 -11.49
CA GLN A 94 11.07 -7.60 -11.71
C GLN A 94 10.84 -8.32 -10.37
N TRP A 95 9.86 -9.21 -10.34
CA TRP A 95 9.61 -9.98 -9.14
C TRP A 95 10.73 -11.00 -8.94
N PRO A 96 11.41 -11.02 -7.79
CA PRO A 96 12.47 -11.99 -7.52
C PRO A 96 11.92 -13.41 -7.43
N ASN A 97 10.69 -13.57 -7.00
CA ASN A 97 9.92 -14.82 -6.92
C ASN A 97 8.43 -14.47 -6.89
N THR A 98 7.55 -15.46 -6.93
CA THR A 98 6.11 -15.27 -6.74
C THR A 98 5.79 -15.26 -5.24
N PRO A 99 4.99 -14.29 -4.72
CA PRO A 99 4.51 -14.32 -3.34
C PRO A 99 3.72 -15.62 -3.05
N GLU A 100 3.74 -16.10 -1.82
CA GLU A 100 3.08 -17.36 -1.46
C GLU A 100 1.56 -17.23 -1.35
N ASN A 101 1.08 -16.06 -0.90
CA ASN A 101 -0.33 -15.83 -0.61
C ASN A 101 -0.82 -14.52 -1.21
N PRO A 102 -2.09 -14.44 -1.62
CA PRO A 102 -2.70 -13.19 -2.05
C PRO A 102 -2.76 -12.17 -0.91
N VAL A 103 -2.63 -10.88 -1.26
CA VAL A 103 -2.63 -9.75 -0.32
C VAL A 103 -3.56 -8.65 -0.85
N SER A 104 -4.50 -8.17 -0.04
CA SER A 104 -5.37 -7.07 -0.42
C SER A 104 -4.57 -5.76 -0.57
N ILE A 105 -4.87 -4.97 -1.60
CA ILE A 105 -4.13 -3.74 -1.91
C ILE A 105 -5.08 -2.57 -2.11
N LEU A 106 -4.84 -1.48 -1.38
CA LEU A 106 -5.42 -0.18 -1.63
C LEU A 106 -4.29 0.76 -2.09
N HIS A 107 -4.10 0.89 -3.40
CA HIS A 107 -3.09 1.78 -3.97
C HIS A 107 -3.65 3.19 -4.14
N ILE A 108 -2.96 4.19 -3.61
CA ILE A 108 -3.34 5.61 -3.67
C ILE A 108 -2.23 6.40 -4.33
N HIS A 109 -2.54 7.12 -5.43
CA HIS A 109 -1.51 7.83 -6.17
C HIS A 109 -2.05 9.06 -6.90
N GLY A 110 -1.30 10.16 -6.86
CA GLY A 110 -1.65 11.39 -7.57
C GLY A 110 -1.22 11.36 -9.04
N THR A 111 -2.12 11.78 -9.95
CA THR A 111 -1.84 11.77 -11.41
C THR A 111 -0.80 12.82 -11.83
N LYS A 112 -0.65 13.90 -11.06
CA LYS A 112 0.39 14.93 -11.25
C LYS A 112 1.62 14.74 -10.36
N ASP A 113 1.85 13.53 -9.84
CA ASP A 113 3.06 13.22 -9.09
C ASP A 113 4.30 13.37 -9.99
N ARG A 114 5.19 14.31 -9.60
CA ARG A 114 6.43 14.58 -10.33
C ARG A 114 7.65 13.86 -9.75
N THR A 115 7.51 13.24 -8.59
CA THR A 115 8.57 12.49 -7.89
C THR A 115 8.53 11.02 -8.28
N ILE A 116 7.40 10.36 -8.01
CA ILE A 116 7.10 9.01 -8.46
C ILE A 116 5.92 9.11 -9.43
N LYS A 117 6.25 9.16 -10.71
CA LYS A 117 5.25 9.46 -11.74
C LYS A 117 4.20 8.35 -11.84
N TRP A 118 2.93 8.75 -11.97
CA TRP A 118 1.81 7.85 -12.24
C TRP A 118 2.09 6.91 -13.44
N ALA A 119 2.56 7.50 -14.55
CA ALA A 119 2.86 6.77 -15.79
C ALA A 119 4.17 5.95 -15.74
N GLY A 120 4.73 5.76 -14.54
CA GLY A 120 6.04 5.13 -14.41
C GLY A 120 7.20 6.07 -14.73
N GLY A 121 8.41 5.60 -14.42
CA GLY A 121 9.58 6.45 -14.62
C GLY A 121 10.87 5.81 -14.12
N GLY A 122 11.76 6.63 -13.56
CA GLY A 122 13.01 6.14 -13.02
C GLY A 122 13.61 7.04 -11.95
N VAL A 123 14.39 6.42 -11.08
CA VAL A 123 15.22 7.08 -10.08
C VAL A 123 16.68 6.69 -10.35
N GLY A 124 17.49 7.64 -10.81
CA GLY A 124 18.83 7.34 -11.28
C GLY A 124 18.81 6.40 -12.50
N ARG A 125 19.50 5.28 -12.40
CA ARG A 125 19.54 4.24 -13.47
C ARG A 125 18.41 3.23 -13.37
N ARG A 126 17.61 3.25 -12.32
CA ARG A 126 16.55 2.28 -12.07
C ARG A 126 15.24 2.75 -12.67
N ARG A 127 14.40 1.80 -13.06
CA ARG A 127 13.07 2.05 -13.61
C ARG A 127 12.03 1.46 -12.68
N TYR A 128 10.86 2.08 -12.66
CA TYR A 128 9.68 1.58 -11.94
C TYR A 128 8.47 1.59 -12.89
N PRO A 129 7.54 0.62 -12.73
CA PRO A 129 6.34 0.53 -13.55
C PRO A 129 5.40 1.71 -13.29
N SER A 130 4.43 1.92 -14.19
CA SER A 130 3.30 2.81 -13.91
C SER A 130 2.48 2.30 -12.71
N ALA A 131 1.68 3.17 -12.11
CA ALA A 131 0.73 2.79 -11.06
C ALA A 131 -0.25 1.73 -11.57
N GLU A 132 -0.71 1.90 -12.82
CA GLU A 132 -1.65 0.98 -13.48
C GLU A 132 -1.02 -0.37 -13.79
N ASP A 133 0.19 -0.43 -14.36
CA ASP A 133 0.88 -1.69 -14.64
C ASP A 133 1.19 -2.46 -13.36
N ASN A 134 1.65 -1.75 -12.32
CA ASN A 134 1.89 -2.36 -11.02
C ASN A 134 0.59 -2.91 -10.41
N PHE A 135 -0.51 -2.16 -10.49
CA PHE A 135 -1.81 -2.60 -10.01
C PHE A 135 -2.33 -3.80 -10.82
N ALA A 136 -2.19 -3.78 -12.14
CA ALA A 136 -2.58 -4.88 -13.03
C ALA A 136 -1.84 -6.17 -12.71
N LYS A 137 -0.52 -6.09 -12.50
CA LYS A 137 0.31 -7.24 -12.13
C LYS A 137 -0.12 -7.88 -10.80
N TRP A 138 -0.38 -7.07 -9.77
CA TRP A 138 -0.88 -7.57 -8.49
C TRP A 138 -2.32 -8.09 -8.58
N LYS A 139 -3.15 -7.46 -9.40
CA LYS A 139 -4.52 -7.93 -9.66
C LYS A 139 -4.54 -9.31 -10.30
N GLU A 140 -3.66 -9.55 -11.26
CA GLU A 140 -3.48 -10.85 -11.89
C GLU A 140 -3.01 -11.91 -10.88
N PHE A 141 -1.95 -11.62 -10.13
CA PHE A 141 -1.44 -12.50 -9.08
C PHE A 141 -2.51 -12.84 -8.03
N ASN A 142 -3.23 -11.85 -7.56
CA ASN A 142 -4.30 -12.01 -6.56
C ASN A 142 -5.57 -12.66 -7.12
N ASN A 143 -5.61 -13.00 -8.41
CA ASN A 143 -6.78 -13.54 -9.13
C ASN A 143 -8.06 -12.67 -8.93
N CYS A 144 -7.89 -11.35 -8.85
CA CYS A 144 -8.97 -10.39 -8.67
C CYS A 144 -9.57 -10.00 -10.03
N LYS A 145 -10.44 -10.84 -10.59
CA LYS A 145 -11.03 -10.65 -11.93
C LYS A 145 -12.37 -9.93 -11.90
N LYS A 146 -13.10 -10.05 -10.78
CA LYS A 146 -14.44 -9.47 -10.63
C LYS A 146 -14.33 -7.96 -10.39
N LYS A 147 -14.70 -7.15 -11.39
CA LYS A 147 -14.87 -5.70 -11.22
C LYS A 147 -16.12 -5.45 -10.38
N VAL A 148 -16.01 -4.60 -9.38
CA VAL A 148 -17.13 -4.25 -8.49
C VAL A 148 -17.58 -2.84 -8.81
N GLU A 149 -18.85 -2.69 -9.16
CA GLU A 149 -19.47 -1.38 -9.31
C GLU A 149 -19.73 -0.81 -7.91
N LEU A 150 -19.19 0.38 -7.68
CA LEU A 150 -19.32 1.08 -6.40
C LEU A 150 -20.50 2.07 -6.49
N GLU A 151 -21.35 2.07 -5.47
CA GLU A 151 -22.43 3.07 -5.33
C GLU A 151 -21.87 4.50 -5.40
N LYS A 152 -20.68 4.70 -4.81
CA LYS A 152 -19.91 5.94 -4.90
C LYS A 152 -18.48 5.63 -5.28
N SER A 153 -18.14 5.90 -6.54
CA SER A 153 -16.79 5.66 -7.11
C SER A 153 -15.83 6.85 -6.97
N THR A 154 -16.26 7.97 -6.38
CA THR A 154 -15.42 9.16 -6.16
C THR A 154 -15.44 9.63 -4.73
N ILE A 155 -14.33 10.20 -4.24
CA ILE A 155 -14.22 10.81 -2.91
C ILE A 155 -13.36 12.07 -2.94
N ASP A 156 -13.56 12.95 -1.96
CA ASP A 156 -12.70 14.09 -1.65
C ASP A 156 -11.60 13.63 -0.68
N LEU A 157 -10.46 13.20 -1.23
CA LEU A 157 -9.33 12.68 -0.43
C LEU A 157 -8.33 13.77 -0.11
N ASP A 158 -7.78 14.45 -1.14
CA ASP A 158 -6.64 15.36 -0.97
C ASP A 158 -7.09 16.74 -0.49
N ARG A 159 -6.53 17.20 0.62
CA ARG A 159 -6.81 18.55 1.13
C ARG A 159 -6.32 19.68 0.23
N LYS A 160 -5.45 19.40 -0.73
CA LYS A 160 -4.85 20.37 -1.65
C LYS A 160 -5.58 20.48 -2.98
N VAL A 161 -6.43 19.51 -3.30
CA VAL A 161 -7.27 19.51 -4.51
C VAL A 161 -8.73 19.68 -4.08
N SER A 162 -9.49 20.42 -4.87
CA SER A 162 -10.89 20.72 -4.56
C SER A 162 -11.83 19.66 -5.13
N GLY A 163 -12.87 19.34 -4.40
CA GLY A 163 -13.95 18.47 -4.85
C GLY A 163 -13.67 16.98 -4.64
N SER A 164 -14.48 16.14 -5.24
CA SER A 164 -14.33 14.66 -5.17
C SER A 164 -13.37 14.19 -6.26
N GLU A 165 -12.12 14.57 -6.13
CA GLU A 165 -11.05 14.41 -7.11
C GLU A 165 -10.49 12.98 -7.20
N THR A 166 -10.79 12.13 -6.22
CA THR A 166 -10.24 10.77 -6.20
C THR A 166 -11.22 9.78 -6.80
N GLU A 167 -10.84 9.16 -7.91
CA GLU A 167 -11.58 8.08 -8.55
C GLU A 167 -11.18 6.73 -7.98
N ILE A 168 -12.15 5.84 -7.76
CA ILE A 168 -11.93 4.53 -7.16
C ILE A 168 -12.34 3.43 -8.14
N ILE A 169 -11.38 2.56 -8.43
CA ILE A 169 -11.63 1.31 -9.17
C ILE A 169 -11.40 0.15 -8.22
N ARG A 170 -12.35 -0.81 -8.18
CA ARG A 170 -12.28 -1.97 -7.29
C ARG A 170 -12.42 -3.27 -8.06
N PHE A 171 -11.60 -4.24 -7.67
CA PHE A 171 -11.66 -5.63 -8.09
C PHE A 171 -11.62 -6.55 -6.86
N GLU A 172 -12.23 -7.72 -7.01
CA GLU A 172 -12.24 -8.75 -5.97
C GLU A 172 -11.86 -10.12 -6.55
N SER A 173 -11.31 -11.00 -5.68
CA SER A 173 -11.24 -12.43 -5.97
C SER A 173 -12.65 -13.05 -6.02
N ASP A 174 -12.78 -14.24 -6.60
CA ASP A 174 -14.08 -14.90 -6.76
C ASP A 174 -14.80 -15.13 -5.42
N ASP A 175 -14.04 -15.41 -4.35
CA ASP A 175 -14.56 -15.58 -2.99
C ASP A 175 -14.67 -14.26 -2.21
N SER A 176 -14.39 -13.14 -2.84
CA SER A 176 -14.40 -11.77 -2.28
C SER A 176 -13.53 -11.56 -1.04
N LYS A 177 -12.58 -12.47 -0.74
CA LYS A 177 -11.67 -12.32 0.41
C LYS A 177 -10.54 -11.34 0.12
N VAL A 178 -10.05 -11.34 -1.12
CA VAL A 178 -8.98 -10.43 -1.55
C VAL A 178 -9.58 -9.27 -2.34
N VAL A 179 -9.21 -8.06 -1.96
CA VAL A 179 -9.72 -6.84 -2.57
C VAL A 179 -8.57 -5.98 -3.06
N MET A 180 -8.69 -5.55 -4.31
CA MET A 180 -7.79 -4.63 -4.97
C MET A 180 -8.53 -3.32 -5.25
N GLU A 181 -8.05 -2.21 -4.69
CA GLU A 181 -8.55 -0.87 -5.03
C GLU A 181 -7.42 0.01 -5.53
N LEU A 182 -7.70 0.74 -6.60
CA LEU A 182 -6.87 1.82 -7.11
C LEU A 182 -7.61 3.14 -6.88
N TRP A 183 -7.02 4.02 -6.08
CA TRP A 183 -7.51 5.36 -5.83
C TRP A 183 -6.64 6.35 -6.61
N GLU A 184 -7.14 6.74 -7.75
CA GLU A 184 -6.52 7.71 -8.64
C GLU A 184 -6.86 9.12 -8.16
N VAL A 185 -5.89 9.83 -7.59
CA VAL A 185 -6.07 11.20 -7.12
C VAL A 185 -5.83 12.15 -8.30
N VAL A 186 -6.89 12.51 -9.01
CA VAL A 186 -6.82 13.39 -10.19
C VAL A 186 -6.23 14.74 -9.78
N ASP A 187 -5.24 15.20 -10.53
CA ASP A 187 -4.46 16.39 -10.23
C ASP A 187 -3.66 16.35 -8.89
N GLY A 188 -3.68 15.22 -8.20
CA GLY A 188 -2.92 15.01 -6.97
C GLY A 188 -1.41 15.00 -7.20
N ALA A 189 -0.66 15.62 -6.29
CA ALA A 189 0.80 15.64 -6.29
C ALA A 189 1.38 14.42 -5.56
N HIS A 190 2.73 14.37 -5.42
CA HIS A 190 3.42 13.30 -4.69
C HIS A 190 2.92 13.09 -3.25
N VAL A 191 2.61 14.17 -2.56
CA VAL A 191 2.06 14.12 -1.21
C VAL A 191 0.59 14.54 -1.26
N THR A 192 -0.29 13.58 -1.14
CA THR A 192 -1.76 13.72 -1.10
C THR A 192 -2.24 13.61 0.35
N PRO A 193 -2.26 14.72 1.13
CA PRO A 193 -2.61 14.67 2.55
C PRO A 193 -4.11 14.40 2.73
N PRO A 194 -4.50 13.21 3.20
CA PRO A 194 -5.89 12.83 3.21
C PRO A 194 -6.71 13.64 4.24
N ARG A 195 -7.94 13.99 3.85
CA ARG A 195 -8.97 14.55 4.74
C ARG A 195 -9.37 13.56 5.82
N SER A 196 -10.01 14.02 6.88
CA SER A 196 -10.38 13.16 8.01
C SER A 196 -11.31 12.01 7.59
N ALA A 197 -12.31 12.29 6.75
CA ALA A 197 -13.21 11.26 6.23
C ALA A 197 -12.48 10.21 5.38
N ALA A 198 -11.55 10.64 4.51
CA ALA A 198 -10.76 9.71 3.70
C ALA A 198 -9.83 8.84 4.55
N ARG A 199 -9.20 9.42 5.60
CA ARG A 199 -8.40 8.63 6.57
C ARG A 199 -9.23 7.56 7.26
N GLU A 200 -10.44 7.91 7.66
CA GLU A 200 -11.36 6.98 8.30
C GLU A 200 -11.79 5.87 7.33
N ARG A 201 -12.10 6.20 6.08
CA ARG A 201 -12.42 5.24 5.03
C ARG A 201 -11.26 4.26 4.76
N ILE A 202 -10.01 4.73 4.76
CA ILE A 202 -8.81 3.87 4.66
C ILE A 202 -8.74 2.87 5.83
N ILE A 203 -8.96 3.34 7.06
CA ILE A 203 -8.99 2.46 8.24
C ILE A 203 -10.12 1.44 8.15
N GLN A 204 -11.32 1.87 7.77
CA GLN A 204 -12.46 0.97 7.57
C GLN A 204 -12.19 -0.05 6.47
N TRP A 205 -11.52 0.37 5.37
CA TRP A 205 -11.09 -0.54 4.31
C TRP A 205 -10.16 -1.62 4.87
N MET A 206 -9.15 -1.28 5.67
CA MET A 206 -8.26 -2.25 6.30
C MET A 206 -9.02 -3.18 7.24
N LEU A 207 -9.84 -2.64 8.14
CA LEU A 207 -10.55 -3.42 9.15
C LEU A 207 -11.61 -4.37 8.57
N ALA A 208 -12.10 -4.11 7.37
CA ALA A 208 -13.00 -5.02 6.66
C ALA A 208 -12.28 -6.22 6.02
N ARG A 209 -10.97 -6.35 6.14
CA ARG A 209 -10.17 -7.44 5.56
C ARG A 209 -9.67 -8.37 6.66
N THR A 210 -9.64 -9.65 6.32
CA THR A 210 -9.09 -10.70 7.17
C THR A 210 -8.43 -11.75 6.29
N LYS A 211 -7.43 -12.41 6.80
CA LYS A 211 -6.72 -13.49 6.12
C LYS A 211 -7.41 -14.82 6.34
#